data_27605ba145998bf8257c16a74ec24c19
#
_entry.id   27605ba145998bf8257c16a74ec24c19
#
_cell.length_a   1.000
_cell.length_b   1.000
_cell.length_c   1.000
_cell.angle_alpha   90.00
_cell.angle_beta   90.00
_cell.angle_gamma   90.00
#
_symmetry.space_group_name_H-M   'P 1'
#
loop_
_entity.id
_entity.type
_entity.pdbx_description
1 polymer ?
#
loop_
_entity_poly.entity_id
_entity_poly.type
_entity_poly.pdbx_seq_one_letter_code
_entity_poly.pdbx_strand_id
1 'polypeptide(L)'
;MMDALEQARREIDTVDAQLAALFERRMKAVLSVAEYKKAHGLPIFDAAREKVVLDKAEARIGDPALRPYYRDHVQNMMDVAKQYEAEVLGRNRAAYPSINL
;
A
#
# COMPACT_ATOMS: atom_id res chain seq x y z
N MET A 1 8.48 -27.06 24.39
CA MET A 1 9.22 -26.72 23.16
C MET A 1 8.25 -26.47 22.04
N MET A 2 8.43 -25.39 21.27
CA MET A 2 7.56 -25.10 20.15
C MET A 2 7.92 -25.96 18.95
N ASP A 3 6.89 -26.47 18.25
CA ASP A 3 7.11 -27.11 16.97
C ASP A 3 7.37 -26.07 15.85
N ALA A 4 7.67 -26.57 14.66
CA ALA A 4 8.00 -25.70 13.53
C ALA A 4 6.83 -24.79 13.11
N LEU A 5 5.60 -25.26 13.23
CA LEU A 5 4.40 -24.48 12.92
C LEU A 5 4.24 -23.31 13.89
N GLU A 6 4.40 -23.57 15.18
CA GLU A 6 4.30 -22.50 16.19
C GLU A 6 5.41 -21.46 16.04
N GLN A 7 6.63 -21.90 15.71
CA GLN A 7 7.74 -20.99 15.45
C GLN A 7 7.47 -20.10 14.23
N ALA A 8 6.96 -20.68 13.16
CA ALA A 8 6.61 -19.94 11.95
C ALA A 8 5.50 -18.92 12.23
N ARG A 9 4.48 -19.30 12.96
CA ARG A 9 3.37 -18.40 13.34
C ARG A 9 3.83 -17.25 14.23
N ARG A 10 4.76 -17.49 15.14
CA ARG A 10 5.35 -16.42 15.95
C ARG A 10 6.12 -15.42 15.11
N GLU A 11 6.87 -15.91 14.12
CA GLU A 11 7.59 -15.03 13.20
C GLU A 11 6.60 -14.19 12.38
N ILE A 12 5.52 -14.80 11.89
CA ILE A 12 4.47 -14.08 11.17
C ILE A 12 3.85 -13.00 12.06
N ASP A 13 3.52 -13.32 13.31
CA ASP A 13 2.93 -12.35 14.24
C ASP A 13 3.87 -11.16 14.49
N THR A 14 5.16 -11.43 14.62
CA THR A 14 6.17 -10.39 14.81
C THR A 14 6.25 -9.48 13.57
N VAL A 15 6.29 -10.08 12.39
CA VAL A 15 6.31 -9.34 11.13
C VAL A 15 5.02 -8.54 10.95
N ASP A 16 3.88 -9.13 11.25
CA ASP A 16 2.58 -8.44 11.13
C ASP A 16 2.51 -7.20 12.02
N ALA A 17 3.06 -7.27 13.22
CA ALA A 17 3.12 -6.10 14.10
C ALA A 17 3.99 -4.98 13.49
N GLN A 18 5.11 -5.34 12.88
CA GLN A 18 5.97 -4.38 12.18
C GLN A 18 5.29 -3.80 10.94
N LEU A 19 4.59 -4.64 10.18
CA LEU A 19 3.84 -4.20 9.01
C LEU A 19 2.73 -3.23 9.38
N ALA A 20 2.03 -3.46 10.49
CA ALA A 20 0.97 -2.55 10.96
C ALA A 20 1.54 -1.15 11.25
N ALA A 21 2.66 -1.07 11.94
CA ALA A 21 3.32 0.20 12.24
C ALA A 21 3.78 0.91 10.96
N LEU A 22 4.35 0.16 10.02
CA LEU A 22 4.80 0.71 8.73
C LEU A 22 3.63 1.13 7.85
N PHE A 23 2.53 0.39 7.89
CA PHE A 23 1.31 0.77 7.19
C PHE A 23 0.78 2.12 7.68
N GLU A 24 0.66 2.32 8.98
CA GLU A 24 0.23 3.60 9.54
C GLU A 24 1.15 4.74 9.13
N ARG A 25 2.46 4.51 9.18
CA ARG A 25 3.47 5.49 8.76
C ARG A 25 3.32 5.84 7.28
N ARG A 26 3.09 4.83 6.43
CA ARG A 26 2.89 5.03 5.01
C ARG A 26 1.61 5.81 4.74
N MET A 27 0.53 5.49 5.44
CA MET A 27 -0.76 6.18 5.26
C MET A 27 -0.70 7.65 5.69
N LYS A 28 0.11 8.00 6.68
CA LYS A 28 0.36 9.40 7.02
C LYS A 28 1.03 10.15 5.89
N ALA A 29 2.01 9.53 5.23
CA ALA A 29 2.65 10.10 4.05
C ALA A 29 1.69 10.22 2.88
N VAL A 30 0.82 9.22 2.68
CA VAL A 30 -0.23 9.24 1.67
C VAL A 30 -1.17 10.43 1.89
N LEU A 31 -1.55 10.70 3.13
CA LEU A 31 -2.40 11.85 3.47
C LEU A 31 -1.75 13.17 3.06
N SER A 32 -0.46 13.32 3.31
CA SER A 32 0.29 14.52 2.90
C SER A 32 0.31 14.69 1.39
N VAL A 33 0.47 13.59 0.65
CA VAL A 33 0.40 13.60 -0.82
C VAL A 33 -1.00 13.98 -1.29
N ALA A 34 -2.04 13.44 -0.65
CA ALA A 34 -3.43 13.75 -0.99
C ALA A 34 -3.76 15.23 -0.78
N GLU A 35 -3.30 15.81 0.32
CA GLU A 35 -3.49 17.23 0.60
C GLU A 35 -2.80 18.12 -0.45
N TYR A 36 -1.59 17.75 -0.85
CA TYR A 36 -0.86 18.45 -1.91
C TYR A 36 -1.61 18.39 -3.24
N LYS A 37 -2.08 17.20 -3.62
CA LYS A 37 -2.84 17.01 -4.86
C LYS A 37 -4.12 17.85 -4.86
N LYS A 38 -4.83 17.88 -3.73
CA LYS A 38 -6.04 18.69 -3.59
C LYS A 38 -5.73 20.18 -3.78
N ALA A 39 -4.68 20.67 -3.11
CA ALA A 39 -4.28 22.08 -3.16
C ALA A 39 -3.87 22.51 -4.58
N HIS A 40 -3.35 21.60 -5.40
CA HIS A 40 -2.84 21.88 -6.74
C HIS A 40 -3.75 21.36 -7.86
N GLY A 41 -4.94 20.86 -7.52
CA GLY A 41 -5.88 20.35 -8.52
C GLY A 41 -5.39 19.11 -9.28
N LEU A 42 -4.52 18.32 -8.67
CA LEU A 42 -3.95 17.13 -9.32
C LEU A 42 -4.85 15.90 -9.11
N PRO A 43 -4.87 14.95 -10.05
CA PRO A 43 -5.66 13.73 -9.89
C PRO A 43 -5.03 12.80 -8.86
N ILE A 44 -5.87 11.97 -8.22
CA ILE A 44 -5.43 10.96 -7.26
C ILE A 44 -4.58 9.90 -7.97
N PHE A 45 -5.05 9.41 -9.11
CA PHE A 45 -4.34 8.39 -9.87
C PHE A 45 -3.20 9.01 -10.69
N ASP A 46 -2.01 8.43 -10.55
CA ASP A 46 -0.81 8.80 -11.30
C ASP A 46 -0.15 7.51 -11.81
N ALA A 47 -0.44 7.16 -13.05
CA ALA A 47 0.04 5.93 -13.67
C ALA A 47 1.57 5.87 -13.76
N ALA A 48 2.22 6.99 -14.07
CA ALA A 48 3.68 7.05 -14.17
C ALA A 48 4.33 6.80 -12.81
N ARG A 49 3.77 7.39 -11.75
CA ARG A 49 4.28 7.17 -10.40
C ARG A 49 4.05 5.73 -9.94
N GLU A 50 2.89 5.14 -10.24
CA GLU A 50 2.62 3.75 -9.87
C GLU A 50 3.61 2.79 -10.52
N LYS A 51 3.95 3.01 -11.78
CA LYS A 51 4.96 2.21 -12.45
C LYS A 51 6.33 2.30 -11.75
N VAL A 52 6.74 3.50 -11.37
CA VAL A 52 8.01 3.71 -10.63
C VAL A 52 7.99 2.97 -9.30
N VAL A 53 6.88 3.05 -8.56
CA VAL A 53 6.74 2.37 -7.26
C VAL A 53 6.82 0.86 -7.43
N LEU A 54 6.15 0.30 -8.44
CA LEU A 54 6.17 -1.14 -8.71
C LEU A 54 7.56 -1.62 -9.12
N ASP A 55 8.24 -0.89 -9.99
CA ASP A 55 9.59 -1.26 -10.43
C ASP A 55 10.59 -1.23 -9.28
N LYS A 56 10.50 -0.23 -8.41
CA LYS A 56 11.33 -0.16 -7.20
C LYS A 56 11.01 -1.28 -6.22
N ALA A 57 9.73 -1.62 -6.08
CA ALA A 57 9.30 -2.69 -5.19
C ALA A 57 9.93 -4.02 -5.59
N GLU A 58 9.84 -4.39 -6.87
CA GLU A 58 10.46 -5.61 -7.37
C GLU A 58 11.97 -5.64 -7.15
N ALA A 59 12.64 -4.52 -7.38
CA ALA A 59 14.08 -4.41 -7.23
C ALA A 59 14.55 -4.61 -5.77
N ARG A 60 13.67 -4.36 -4.79
CA ARG A 60 14.00 -4.54 -3.36
C ARG A 60 13.91 -5.99 -2.91
N ILE A 61 13.28 -6.87 -3.69
CA ILE A 61 13.11 -8.28 -3.32
C ILE A 61 14.28 -9.10 -3.82
N GLY A 62 15.02 -9.69 -2.88
CA GLY A 62 16.21 -10.49 -3.19
C GLY A 62 15.91 -11.82 -3.88
N ASP A 63 14.82 -12.49 -3.47
CA ASP A 63 14.39 -13.76 -4.07
C ASP A 63 13.52 -13.51 -5.30
N PRO A 64 14.03 -13.83 -6.52
CA PRO A 64 13.27 -13.58 -7.74
C PRO A 64 11.90 -14.26 -7.78
N ALA A 65 11.76 -15.40 -7.09
CA ALA A 65 10.51 -16.14 -7.06
C ALA A 65 9.39 -15.37 -6.34
N LEU A 66 9.74 -14.47 -5.43
CA LEU A 66 8.77 -13.69 -4.66
C LEU A 66 8.40 -12.35 -5.33
N ARG A 67 9.15 -11.92 -6.34
CA ARG A 67 8.93 -10.61 -6.97
C ARG A 67 7.54 -10.40 -7.54
N PRO A 68 6.94 -11.34 -8.30
CA PRO A 68 5.59 -11.14 -8.81
C PRO A 68 4.55 -11.03 -7.69
N TYR A 69 4.71 -11.80 -6.62
CA TYR A 69 3.80 -11.72 -5.48
C TYR A 69 3.93 -10.38 -4.76
N TYR A 70 5.14 -9.88 -4.59
CA TYR A 70 5.34 -8.57 -3.96
C TYR A 70 4.83 -7.43 -4.84
N ARG A 71 4.97 -7.55 -6.16
CA ARG A 71 4.40 -6.58 -7.10
C ARG A 71 2.89 -6.48 -6.92
N ASP A 72 2.20 -7.62 -6.85
CA ASP A 72 0.75 -7.67 -6.63
C ASP A 72 0.36 -7.08 -5.27
N HIS A 73 1.14 -7.39 -4.25
CA HIS A 73 0.94 -6.85 -2.90
C HIS A 73 1.05 -5.34 -2.89
N VAL A 74 2.06 -4.78 -3.55
CA VAL A 74 2.28 -3.33 -3.61
C VAL A 74 1.19 -2.65 -4.45
N GLN A 75 0.74 -3.27 -5.54
CA GLN A 75 -0.38 -2.75 -6.31
C GLN A 75 -1.63 -2.63 -5.45
N ASN A 76 -1.95 -3.68 -4.68
CA ASN A 76 -3.09 -3.64 -3.77
C ASN A 76 -2.93 -2.55 -2.70
N MET A 77 -1.73 -2.38 -2.18
CA MET A 77 -1.42 -1.33 -1.20
C MET A 77 -1.67 0.06 -1.79
N MET A 78 -1.30 0.29 -3.05
CA MET A 78 -1.58 1.54 -3.74
C MET A 78 -3.08 1.74 -4.00
N ASP A 79 -3.79 0.69 -4.32
CA ASP A 79 -5.24 0.75 -4.53
C ASP A 79 -5.97 1.13 -3.24
N VAL A 80 -5.59 0.56 -2.12
CA VAL A 80 -6.12 0.91 -0.80
C VAL A 80 -5.80 2.37 -0.46
N ALA A 81 -4.58 2.82 -0.76
CA ALA A 81 -4.19 4.21 -0.54
C ALA A 81 -5.04 5.19 -1.34
N LYS A 82 -5.34 4.86 -2.61
CA LYS A 82 -6.22 5.69 -3.43
C LYS A 82 -7.65 5.77 -2.89
N GLN A 83 -8.17 4.68 -2.35
CA GLN A 83 -9.47 4.67 -1.68
C GLN A 83 -9.46 5.63 -0.48
N TYR A 84 -8.43 5.57 0.34
CA TYR A 84 -8.28 6.46 1.49
C TYR A 84 -8.18 7.92 1.06
N GLU A 85 -7.35 8.23 0.06
CA GLU A 85 -7.23 9.59 -0.49
C GLU A 85 -8.58 10.13 -0.97
N ALA A 86 -9.32 9.32 -1.73
CA ALA A 86 -10.61 9.73 -2.28
C ALA A 86 -11.62 10.01 -1.17
N GLU A 87 -11.65 9.19 -0.14
CA GLU A 87 -12.57 9.37 0.98
C GLU A 87 -12.23 10.59 1.81
N VAL A 88 -10.97 10.75 2.19
CA VAL A 88 -10.51 11.88 3.00
C VAL A 88 -10.70 13.22 2.27
N LEU A 89 -10.45 13.25 0.97
CA LEU A 89 -10.60 14.46 0.17
C LEU A 89 -12.04 14.72 -0.29
N GLY A 90 -12.95 13.75 -0.08
CA GLY A 90 -14.33 13.84 -0.57
C GLY A 90 -14.42 13.89 -2.09
N ARG A 91 -13.43 13.32 -2.79
CA ARG A 91 -13.42 13.29 -4.25
C ARG A 91 -14.36 12.24 -4.80
N ASN A 92 -14.58 12.31 -6.13
CA ASN A 92 -15.50 11.50 -6.89
C ASN A 92 -15.46 10.01 -6.53
N ARG A 93 -16.45 9.56 -5.74
CA ARG A 93 -16.60 8.18 -5.33
C ARG A 93 -16.84 7.22 -6.50
N ALA A 94 -17.41 7.72 -7.59
CA ALA A 94 -17.65 6.91 -8.79
C ALA A 94 -16.35 6.42 -9.42
N ALA A 95 -15.24 7.13 -9.23
CA ALA A 95 -13.92 6.68 -9.68
C ALA A 95 -13.36 5.53 -8.85
N TYR A 96 -13.86 5.31 -7.63
CA TYR A 96 -13.42 4.28 -6.72
C TYR A 96 -14.64 3.63 -6.04
N PRO A 97 -15.41 2.82 -6.76
CA PRO A 97 -16.69 2.29 -6.26
C PRO A 97 -16.58 1.51 -4.95
N SER A 98 -15.44 0.88 -4.68
CA SER A 98 -15.22 0.12 -3.46
C SER A 98 -15.29 0.97 -2.19
N ILE A 99 -15.16 2.29 -2.29
CA ILE A 99 -15.24 3.21 -1.16
C ILE A 99 -16.69 3.34 -0.67
N ASN A 100 -17.66 3.01 -1.48
CA ASN A 100 -19.07 3.14 -1.18
C ASN A 100 -19.58 2.02 -0.27
N LEU A 101 -18.70 1.20 0.21
CA LEU A 101 -19.04 0.15 1.14
C LEU A 101 -19.28 0.71 2.53
#